data_a82c51c4602c4429ea14a7ac662bd7d0
#
_entry.id   a82c51c4602c4429ea14a7ac662bd7d0
#
_cell.length_a   1.000
_cell.length_b   1.000
_cell.length_c   1.000
_cell.angle_alpha   90.00
_cell.angle_beta   90.00
_cell.angle_gamma   90.00
#
_symmetry.space_group_name_H-M   'P 1'
#
loop_
_entity.id
_entity.type
_entity.pdbx_description
1 polymer ?
#
loop_
_entity_poly.entity_id
_entity_poly.type
_entity_poly.pdbx_seq_one_letter_code
_entity_poly.pdbx_strand_id
1 'polypeptide(L)'
;WIINLTLHEVGHTLALIHNFNASYLHGPREIHDVSITGNATLSSIMDYDPPNIAPEGVKQGRFFSIEPGEYDKWAIEFGYKPNMTDEEREILLSKSVEAPYIWNWAYGIDPRFRTWDLSNDVITYTSERFDTIDKKIKELDEIFNVEGETKHDFTNAFYRLMRSKGRFMGGVAGHIGGVYVTRSLNGQGINTFEPVPYEIQKEAMDLIVKRYLSNDAWEFDPEIVKNLHTEKRL
;
A
#
# COMPACT_ATOMS: atom_id res chain seq x y z
N TRP A 1 4.30 -5.99 -13.56
CA TRP A 1 3.36 -4.89 -13.72
C TRP A 1 2.28 -5.18 -14.78
N ILE A 2 2.62 -5.47 -16.04
CA ILE A 2 1.62 -5.72 -17.11
C ILE A 2 0.65 -6.84 -16.73
N ILE A 3 1.14 -7.96 -16.18
CA ILE A 3 0.29 -9.06 -15.73
C ILE A 3 -0.66 -8.58 -14.62
N ASN A 4 -0.16 -7.90 -13.62
CA ASN A 4 -0.95 -7.34 -12.51
C ASN A 4 -2.05 -6.41 -13.03
N LEU A 5 -1.70 -5.44 -13.88
CA LEU A 5 -2.66 -4.54 -14.50
C LEU A 5 -3.71 -5.29 -15.32
N THR A 6 -3.30 -6.27 -16.14
CA THR A 6 -4.24 -7.06 -16.94
C THR A 6 -5.22 -7.84 -16.05
N LEU A 7 -4.74 -8.45 -14.97
CA LEU A 7 -5.59 -9.15 -14.02
C LEU A 7 -6.59 -8.19 -13.35
N HIS A 8 -6.15 -7.00 -12.99
CA HIS A 8 -6.99 -5.94 -12.42
C HIS A 8 -8.14 -5.56 -13.38
N GLU A 9 -7.80 -5.23 -14.62
CA GLU A 9 -8.80 -4.83 -15.62
C GLU A 9 -9.75 -5.98 -16.00
N VAL A 10 -9.24 -7.22 -16.09
CA VAL A 10 -10.10 -8.42 -16.26
C VAL A 10 -11.01 -8.60 -15.05
N GLY A 11 -10.52 -8.37 -13.82
CA GLY A 11 -11.35 -8.39 -12.61
C GLY A 11 -12.58 -7.48 -12.73
N HIS A 12 -12.41 -6.26 -13.25
CA HIS A 12 -13.54 -5.36 -13.51
C HIS A 12 -14.55 -5.93 -14.52
N THR A 13 -14.08 -6.66 -15.53
CA THR A 13 -15.00 -7.32 -16.49
C THR A 13 -15.79 -8.46 -15.86
N LEU A 14 -15.30 -9.00 -14.75
CA LEU A 14 -15.98 -10.01 -13.92
C LEU A 14 -16.78 -9.38 -12.76
N ALA A 15 -17.09 -8.09 -12.84
CA ALA A 15 -17.84 -7.32 -11.85
C ALA A 15 -17.16 -7.20 -10.47
N LEU A 16 -15.85 -7.46 -10.36
CA LEU A 16 -15.10 -7.10 -9.18
C LEU A 16 -14.91 -5.58 -9.12
N ILE A 17 -15.05 -5.02 -7.93
CA ILE A 17 -14.78 -3.61 -7.66
C ILE A 17 -13.52 -3.49 -6.79
N HIS A 18 -12.93 -2.30 -6.70
CA HIS A 18 -11.72 -2.08 -5.92
C HIS A 18 -11.85 -2.59 -4.48
N ASN A 19 -10.76 -3.16 -3.97
CA ASN A 19 -10.65 -3.59 -2.58
C ASN A 19 -9.36 -3.05 -1.96
N PHE A 20 -9.44 -1.89 -1.30
CA PHE A 20 -8.30 -1.20 -0.69
C PHE A 20 -7.93 -1.72 0.71
N ASN A 21 -8.47 -2.86 1.11
CA ASN A 21 -7.99 -3.61 2.27
C ASN A 21 -7.00 -4.72 1.88
N ALA A 22 -6.83 -4.97 0.59
CA ALA A 22 -6.09 -6.13 0.13
C ALA A 22 -4.59 -6.06 0.47
N SER A 23 -4.03 -4.86 0.58
CA SER A 23 -2.65 -4.60 0.99
C SER A 23 -2.40 -4.91 2.48
N TYR A 24 -3.44 -4.96 3.31
CA TYR A 24 -3.35 -5.17 4.77
C TYR A 24 -3.27 -6.65 5.17
N LEU A 25 -2.73 -7.53 4.32
CA LEU A 25 -2.70 -8.97 4.55
C LEU A 25 -1.43 -9.45 5.26
N HIS A 26 -0.28 -8.97 4.82
CA HIS A 26 1.03 -9.48 5.24
C HIS A 26 1.85 -8.45 6.00
N GLY A 27 2.72 -8.91 6.89
CA GLY A 27 3.68 -8.08 7.58
C GLY A 27 4.80 -7.57 6.65
N PRO A 28 5.59 -6.56 7.09
CA PRO A 28 6.58 -5.88 6.22
C PRO A 28 7.76 -6.78 5.79
N ARG A 29 7.94 -7.94 6.41
CA ARG A 29 8.92 -8.94 5.97
C ARG A 29 8.26 -10.03 5.13
N GLU A 30 7.03 -10.40 5.47
CA GLU A 30 6.27 -11.45 4.79
C GLU A 30 5.98 -11.09 3.33
N ILE A 31 5.71 -9.81 3.03
CA ILE A 31 5.46 -9.34 1.66
C ILE A 31 6.63 -9.60 0.70
N HIS A 32 7.84 -9.85 1.23
CA HIS A 32 9.03 -10.18 0.44
C HIS A 32 9.36 -11.67 0.44
N ASP A 33 8.66 -12.47 1.22
CA ASP A 33 8.86 -13.92 1.27
C ASP A 33 7.91 -14.65 0.31
N VAL A 34 8.46 -15.11 -0.82
CA VAL A 34 7.69 -15.84 -1.84
C VAL A 34 7.14 -17.17 -1.32
N SER A 35 7.72 -17.74 -0.25
CA SER A 35 7.18 -18.97 0.37
C SER A 35 5.87 -18.70 1.13
N ILE A 36 5.64 -17.45 1.56
CA ILE A 36 4.42 -16.98 2.21
C ILE A 36 3.44 -16.45 1.17
N THR A 37 3.88 -15.51 0.34
CA THR A 37 3.01 -14.78 -0.59
C THR A 37 2.72 -15.55 -1.89
N GLY A 38 3.52 -16.55 -2.23
CA GLY A 38 3.41 -17.26 -3.51
C GLY A 38 3.48 -16.29 -4.70
N ASN A 39 2.42 -16.25 -5.48
CA ASN A 39 2.25 -15.40 -6.66
C ASN A 39 1.32 -14.20 -6.43
N ALA A 40 0.64 -14.14 -5.28
CA ALA A 40 -0.26 -13.07 -4.89
C ALA A 40 0.27 -12.40 -3.61
N THR A 41 0.83 -11.21 -3.72
CA THR A 41 1.36 -10.43 -2.59
C THR A 41 0.25 -9.73 -1.78
N LEU A 42 -0.96 -9.71 -2.32
CA LEU A 42 -2.15 -9.07 -1.78
C LEU A 42 -3.30 -10.08 -1.73
N SER A 43 -4.31 -9.81 -0.92
CA SER A 43 -5.53 -10.61 -0.93
C SER A 43 -6.38 -10.42 -2.19
N SER A 44 -6.21 -9.31 -2.90
CA SER A 44 -6.93 -9.00 -4.14
C SER A 44 -6.07 -8.20 -5.11
N ILE A 45 -6.20 -8.51 -6.41
CA ILE A 45 -5.67 -7.74 -7.53
C ILE A 45 -6.42 -6.42 -7.73
N MET A 46 -7.53 -6.20 -7.02
CA MET A 46 -8.37 -5.01 -7.17
C MET A 46 -7.92 -3.85 -6.27
N ASP A 47 -6.72 -3.92 -5.70
CA ASP A 47 -6.08 -2.82 -4.99
C ASP A 47 -5.23 -1.97 -5.95
N TYR A 48 -4.85 -0.77 -5.51
CA TYR A 48 -3.86 0.08 -6.16
C TYR A 48 -2.56 0.04 -5.37
N ASP A 49 -1.80 -1.04 -5.57
CA ASP A 49 -0.55 -1.28 -4.88
C ASP A 49 0.65 -0.55 -5.53
N PRO A 50 1.61 -0.07 -4.74
CA PRO A 50 2.89 0.36 -5.25
C PRO A 50 3.77 -0.85 -5.59
N PRO A 51 4.85 -0.68 -6.38
CA PRO A 51 5.86 -1.72 -6.52
C PRO A 51 6.39 -2.16 -5.15
N ASN A 52 6.34 -3.47 -4.88
CA ASN A 52 6.89 -4.05 -3.67
C ASN A 52 8.42 -4.11 -3.75
N ILE A 53 9.09 -3.03 -3.34
CA ILE A 53 10.55 -2.92 -3.35
C ILE A 53 11.09 -3.29 -1.97
N ALA A 54 11.92 -4.30 -1.89
CA ALA A 54 12.53 -4.74 -0.63
C ALA A 54 13.47 -3.66 -0.04
N PRO A 55 13.43 -3.44 1.28
CA PRO A 55 14.41 -2.58 1.93
C PRO A 55 15.81 -3.20 1.87
N GLU A 56 16.83 -2.40 2.15
CA GLU A 56 18.22 -2.87 2.14
C GLU A 56 18.42 -4.07 3.07
N GLY A 57 19.16 -5.07 2.60
CA GLY A 57 19.43 -6.30 3.34
C GLY A 57 18.29 -7.33 3.32
N VAL A 58 17.12 -7.00 2.75
CA VAL A 58 16.01 -7.93 2.56
C VAL A 58 16.02 -8.48 1.13
N LYS A 59 15.90 -9.80 0.99
CA LYS A 59 15.82 -10.43 -0.34
C LYS A 59 14.54 -9.95 -1.04
N GLN A 60 14.70 -9.50 -2.28
CA GLN A 60 13.56 -9.06 -3.09
C GLN A 60 12.61 -10.21 -3.39
N GLY A 61 11.36 -10.08 -2.99
CA GLY A 61 10.26 -10.92 -3.40
C GLY A 61 9.65 -10.48 -4.73
N ARG A 62 8.37 -10.75 -4.94
CA ARG A 62 7.68 -10.27 -6.14
C ARG A 62 7.42 -8.78 -6.05
N PHE A 63 7.60 -8.07 -7.16
CA PHE A 63 7.29 -6.64 -7.26
C PHE A 63 5.78 -6.36 -7.32
N PHE A 64 5.02 -7.31 -7.86
CA PHE A 64 3.56 -7.25 -8.03
C PHE A 64 2.97 -8.65 -7.98
N SER A 65 1.71 -8.75 -7.61
CA SER A 65 0.93 -9.98 -7.79
C SER A 65 0.85 -10.36 -9.26
N ILE A 66 0.97 -11.65 -9.55
CA ILE A 66 0.84 -12.21 -10.91
C ILE A 66 -0.24 -13.29 -10.98
N GLU A 67 -1.00 -13.45 -9.91
CA GLU A 67 -2.19 -14.28 -9.78
C GLU A 67 -3.24 -13.57 -8.93
N PRO A 68 -4.54 -13.88 -9.09
CA PRO A 68 -5.58 -13.40 -8.20
C PRO A 68 -5.36 -13.84 -6.76
N GLY A 69 -5.64 -12.95 -5.82
CA GLY A 69 -5.56 -13.24 -4.40
C GLY A 69 -6.71 -14.10 -3.89
N GLU A 70 -6.71 -14.38 -2.59
CA GLU A 70 -7.75 -15.22 -1.97
C GLU A 70 -9.11 -14.55 -1.96
N TYR A 71 -9.15 -13.23 -1.77
CA TYR A 71 -10.38 -12.44 -1.88
C TYR A 71 -11.00 -12.59 -3.28
N ASP A 72 -10.20 -12.46 -4.32
CA ASP A 72 -10.71 -12.52 -5.70
C ASP A 72 -11.34 -13.89 -6.00
N LYS A 73 -10.64 -14.96 -5.62
CA LYS A 73 -11.11 -16.34 -5.77
C LYS A 73 -12.42 -16.57 -5.01
N TRP A 74 -12.49 -16.09 -3.78
CA TRP A 74 -13.70 -16.16 -2.94
C TRP A 74 -14.86 -15.36 -3.53
N ALA A 75 -14.61 -14.15 -4.02
CA ALA A 75 -15.63 -13.29 -4.61
C ALA A 75 -16.18 -13.88 -5.94
N ILE A 76 -15.28 -14.46 -6.75
CA ILE A 76 -15.68 -15.18 -7.98
C ILE A 76 -16.47 -16.45 -7.64
N GLU A 77 -16.07 -17.23 -6.65
CA GLU A 77 -16.84 -18.38 -6.20
C GLU A 77 -18.24 -17.96 -5.76
N PHE A 78 -18.36 -16.91 -4.95
CA PHE A 78 -19.65 -16.38 -4.50
C PHE A 78 -20.54 -15.91 -5.67
N GLY A 79 -19.97 -15.21 -6.64
CA GLY A 79 -20.74 -14.64 -7.74
C GLY A 79 -21.08 -15.61 -8.87
N TYR A 80 -20.26 -16.63 -9.09
CA TYR A 80 -20.32 -17.45 -10.30
C TYR A 80 -20.49 -18.96 -10.08
N LYS A 81 -20.44 -19.46 -8.82
CA LYS A 81 -20.65 -20.89 -8.56
C LYS A 81 -22.07 -21.29 -8.94
N PRO A 82 -22.25 -22.18 -9.95
CA PRO A 82 -23.58 -22.61 -10.35
C PRO A 82 -24.24 -23.47 -9.25
N ASN A 83 -25.56 -23.33 -9.10
CA ASN A 83 -26.37 -24.12 -8.17
C ASN A 83 -25.89 -24.07 -6.70
N MET A 84 -25.32 -22.95 -6.27
CA MET A 84 -24.93 -22.75 -4.87
C MET A 84 -26.15 -22.88 -3.96
N THR A 85 -26.08 -23.76 -2.96
CA THR A 85 -27.14 -23.88 -1.94
C THR A 85 -27.09 -22.70 -0.97
N ASP A 86 -28.18 -22.49 -0.22
CA ASP A 86 -28.21 -21.43 0.81
C ASP A 86 -27.19 -21.71 1.91
N GLU A 87 -26.97 -22.97 2.29
CA GLU A 87 -25.95 -23.36 3.26
C GLU A 87 -24.52 -23.03 2.78
N GLU A 88 -24.21 -23.36 1.54
CA GLU A 88 -22.90 -23.03 0.93
C GLU A 88 -22.68 -21.51 0.87
N ARG A 89 -23.74 -20.76 0.56
CA ARG A 89 -23.70 -19.29 0.53
C ARG A 89 -23.42 -18.71 1.90
N GLU A 90 -24.10 -19.19 2.95
CA GLU A 90 -23.87 -18.75 4.33
C GLU A 90 -22.45 -19.06 4.81
N ILE A 91 -21.90 -20.23 4.44
CA ILE A 91 -20.51 -20.60 4.77
C ILE A 91 -19.52 -19.66 4.06
N LEU A 92 -19.75 -19.32 2.79
CA LEU A 92 -18.89 -18.37 2.10
C LEU A 92 -18.99 -16.98 2.72
N LEU A 93 -20.19 -16.50 3.00
CA LEU A 93 -20.41 -15.17 3.58
C LEU A 93 -19.84 -15.06 5.01
N SER A 94 -19.84 -16.13 5.80
CA SER A 94 -19.27 -16.12 7.15
C SER A 94 -17.78 -15.76 7.17
N LYS A 95 -17.06 -16.04 6.08
CA LYS A 95 -15.63 -15.70 5.93
C LYS A 95 -15.37 -14.22 5.71
N SER A 96 -16.38 -13.42 5.36
CA SER A 96 -16.22 -12.00 4.98
C SER A 96 -15.62 -11.10 6.08
N VAL A 97 -15.53 -11.59 7.31
CA VAL A 97 -14.90 -10.91 8.46
C VAL A 97 -13.47 -11.38 8.73
N GLU A 98 -12.97 -12.38 8.02
CA GLU A 98 -11.61 -12.88 8.13
C GLU A 98 -10.66 -12.06 7.25
N ALA A 99 -9.42 -11.87 7.69
CA ALA A 99 -8.45 -10.97 7.08
C ALA A 99 -8.30 -11.08 5.55
N PRO A 100 -8.19 -12.27 4.91
CA PRO A 100 -8.05 -12.34 3.45
C PRO A 100 -9.30 -11.89 2.70
N TYR A 101 -10.51 -11.94 3.32
CA TYR A 101 -11.80 -11.74 2.67
C TYR A 101 -12.47 -10.41 3.01
N ILE A 102 -11.84 -9.58 3.85
CA ILE A 102 -12.36 -8.25 4.16
C ILE A 102 -12.32 -7.39 2.90
N TRP A 103 -13.45 -6.75 2.62
CA TRP A 103 -13.57 -5.80 1.53
C TRP A 103 -13.84 -4.39 2.04
N ASN A 104 -13.08 -3.43 1.51
CA ASN A 104 -13.45 -2.04 1.59
C ASN A 104 -12.88 -1.23 0.42
N TRP A 105 -13.66 -0.27 -0.04
CA TRP A 105 -13.25 0.56 -1.18
C TRP A 105 -13.10 2.04 -0.85
N ALA A 106 -13.56 2.48 0.29
CA ALA A 106 -13.75 3.90 0.56
C ALA A 106 -12.64 4.50 1.42
N TYR A 107 -12.20 5.66 1.06
CA TYR A 107 -11.43 6.55 1.93
C TYR A 107 -12.32 6.95 3.12
N GLY A 108 -12.18 6.23 4.20
CA GLY A 108 -12.93 6.43 5.43
C GLY A 108 -12.02 6.85 6.58
N ILE A 109 -12.58 6.77 7.77
CA ILE A 109 -11.87 7.00 9.02
C ILE A 109 -10.97 5.82 9.42
N ASP A 110 -11.12 4.67 8.75
CA ASP A 110 -10.33 3.47 9.01
C ASP A 110 -9.01 3.53 8.24
N PRO A 111 -7.86 3.58 8.91
CA PRO A 111 -6.56 3.73 8.29
C PRO A 111 -6.07 2.49 7.53
N ARG A 112 -6.76 1.35 7.65
CA ARG A 112 -6.40 0.11 6.94
C ARG A 112 -6.83 0.09 5.47
N PHE A 113 -7.66 1.05 5.05
CA PHE A 113 -8.24 1.09 3.70
C PHE A 113 -7.65 2.25 2.91
N ARG A 114 -6.51 1.98 2.28
CA ARG A 114 -5.76 2.98 1.52
C ARG A 114 -5.27 2.44 0.20
N THR A 115 -4.86 3.34 -0.64
CA THR A 115 -4.18 3.05 -1.90
C THR A 115 -2.70 3.39 -1.79
N TRP A 116 -1.89 2.70 -2.55
CA TRP A 116 -0.45 2.93 -2.66
C TRP A 116 0.32 2.61 -1.37
N ASP A 117 -0.17 1.64 -0.62
CA ASP A 117 0.47 1.07 0.57
C ASP A 117 0.59 -0.46 0.44
N LEU A 118 1.38 -1.03 1.30
CA LEU A 118 1.57 -2.45 1.47
C LEU A 118 1.81 -2.73 2.96
N SER A 119 1.48 -3.95 3.40
CA SER A 119 1.70 -4.42 4.75
C SER A 119 0.64 -4.00 5.76
N ASN A 120 0.39 -4.91 6.69
CA ASN A 120 -0.48 -4.69 7.86
C ASN A 120 0.21 -3.89 8.99
N ASP A 121 1.52 -3.60 8.85
CA ASP A 121 2.27 -2.66 9.67
C ASP A 121 2.73 -1.49 8.81
N VAL A 122 1.83 -0.56 8.62
CA VAL A 122 2.03 0.63 7.78
C VAL A 122 3.12 1.57 8.32
N ILE A 123 3.36 1.56 9.62
CA ILE A 123 4.37 2.43 10.27
C ILE A 123 5.77 1.95 9.94
N THR A 124 6.05 0.67 10.18
CA THR A 124 7.34 0.05 9.81
C THR A 124 7.56 0.12 8.30
N TYR A 125 6.56 -0.26 7.51
CA TYR A 125 6.64 -0.19 6.05
C TYR A 125 6.97 1.23 5.56
N THR A 126 6.29 2.25 6.08
CA THR A 126 6.56 3.65 5.70
C THR A 126 7.94 4.12 6.10
N SER A 127 8.43 3.74 7.30
CA SER A 127 9.79 4.06 7.73
C SER A 127 10.83 3.50 6.75
N GLU A 128 10.69 2.26 6.34
CA GLU A 128 11.58 1.61 5.37
C GLU A 128 11.47 2.21 3.96
N ARG A 129 10.26 2.66 3.57
CA ARG A 129 10.10 3.42 2.32
C ARG A 129 10.83 4.75 2.36
N PHE A 130 10.82 5.44 3.50
CA PHE A 130 11.58 6.68 3.67
C PHE A 130 13.08 6.44 3.55
N ASP A 131 13.61 5.40 4.18
CA ASP A 131 15.03 5.05 4.05
C ASP A 131 15.40 4.76 2.59
N THR A 132 14.55 4.03 1.88
CA THR A 132 14.73 3.76 0.46
C THR A 132 14.68 5.04 -0.39
N ILE A 133 13.74 5.94 -0.12
CA ILE A 133 13.60 7.21 -0.83
C ILE A 133 14.80 8.10 -0.56
N ASP A 134 15.20 8.24 0.70
CA ASP A 134 16.33 9.10 1.08
C ASP A 134 17.65 8.59 0.46
N LYS A 135 17.82 7.26 0.36
CA LYS A 135 18.95 6.65 -0.36
C LYS A 135 18.86 6.97 -1.87
N LYS A 136 17.70 6.81 -2.48
CA LYS A 136 17.52 7.08 -3.92
C LYS A 136 17.70 8.55 -4.28
N ILE A 137 17.37 9.47 -3.39
CA ILE A 137 17.64 10.91 -3.60
C ILE A 137 19.14 11.16 -3.69
N LYS A 138 19.95 10.51 -2.85
CA LYS A 138 21.42 10.65 -2.88
C LYS A 138 22.05 10.05 -4.15
N GLU A 139 21.42 9.05 -4.74
CA GLU A 139 21.87 8.38 -5.96
C GLU A 139 21.45 9.13 -7.27
N LEU A 140 20.63 10.19 -7.17
CA LEU A 140 20.09 10.87 -8.35
C LEU A 140 21.20 11.45 -9.27
N ASP A 141 22.26 11.99 -8.71
CA ASP A 141 23.36 12.53 -9.49
C ASP A 141 24.06 11.46 -10.33
N GLU A 142 24.27 10.27 -9.76
CA GLU A 142 24.92 9.16 -10.48
C GLU A 142 24.03 8.63 -11.62
N ILE A 143 22.71 8.69 -11.45
CA ILE A 143 21.75 8.12 -12.40
C ILE A 143 21.39 9.09 -13.52
N PHE A 144 21.21 10.37 -13.22
CA PHE A 144 20.61 11.35 -14.13
C PHE A 144 21.54 12.52 -14.50
N ASN A 145 22.68 12.71 -13.83
CA ASN A 145 23.61 13.78 -14.17
C ASN A 145 24.63 13.31 -15.22
N VAL A 146 24.11 12.92 -16.37
CA VAL A 146 24.90 12.39 -17.50
C VAL A 146 25.17 13.51 -18.50
N GLU A 147 26.40 13.58 -19.02
CA GLU A 147 26.80 14.60 -20.02
C GLU A 147 25.93 14.52 -21.28
N GLY A 148 25.34 15.64 -21.65
CA GLY A 148 24.46 15.76 -22.82
C GLY A 148 22.97 15.53 -22.53
N GLU A 149 22.59 15.10 -21.31
CA GLU A 149 21.21 14.97 -20.91
C GLU A 149 20.66 16.24 -20.24
N THR A 150 19.34 16.37 -20.24
CA THR A 150 18.67 17.52 -19.60
C THR A 150 18.50 17.27 -18.11
N LYS A 151 18.53 18.36 -17.32
CA LYS A 151 18.20 18.28 -15.88
C LYS A 151 16.71 17.99 -15.62
N HIS A 152 15.90 17.86 -16.64
CA HIS A 152 14.47 17.59 -16.55
C HIS A 152 14.18 16.24 -15.88
N ASP A 153 14.87 15.17 -16.31
CA ASP A 153 14.65 13.83 -15.76
C ASP A 153 15.12 13.71 -14.31
N PHE A 154 16.24 14.34 -13.98
CA PHE A 154 16.69 14.50 -12.59
C PHE A 154 15.61 15.15 -11.73
N THR A 155 15.12 16.31 -12.16
CA THR A 155 14.10 17.09 -11.45
C THR A 155 12.80 16.29 -11.28
N ASN A 156 12.34 15.62 -12.33
CA ASN A 156 11.16 14.79 -12.28
C ASN A 156 11.32 13.60 -11.33
N ALA A 157 12.48 12.94 -11.33
CA ALA A 157 12.78 11.84 -10.42
C ALA A 157 12.76 12.32 -8.96
N PHE A 158 13.39 13.45 -8.65
CA PHE A 158 13.37 14.05 -7.32
C PHE A 158 11.93 14.33 -6.87
N TYR A 159 11.12 15.02 -7.68
CA TYR A 159 9.72 15.31 -7.32
C TYR A 159 8.86 14.07 -7.17
N ARG A 160 9.08 13.03 -7.97
CA ARG A 160 8.38 11.74 -7.79
C ARG A 160 8.70 11.09 -6.46
N LEU A 161 9.98 11.10 -6.04
CA LEU A 161 10.40 10.58 -4.72
C LEU A 161 9.77 11.39 -3.58
N MET A 162 9.79 12.71 -3.68
CA MET A 162 9.16 13.59 -2.69
C MET A 162 7.65 13.39 -2.59
N ARG A 163 6.97 13.25 -3.72
CA ARG A 163 5.53 12.95 -3.77
C ARG A 163 5.21 11.58 -3.13
N SER A 164 6.06 10.59 -3.36
CA SER A 164 5.92 9.27 -2.73
C SER A 164 6.06 9.36 -1.21
N LYS A 165 7.03 10.12 -0.71
CA LYS A 165 7.20 10.40 0.73
C LYS A 165 5.93 10.99 1.34
N GLY A 166 5.29 11.96 0.67
CA GLY A 166 4.02 12.54 1.11
C GLY A 166 2.85 11.54 1.12
N ARG A 167 2.77 10.64 0.14
CA ARG A 167 1.72 9.60 0.10
C ARG A 167 1.84 8.61 1.25
N PHE A 168 3.03 8.07 1.47
CA PHE A 168 3.28 7.14 2.59
C PHE A 168 3.00 7.80 3.94
N MET A 169 3.37 9.07 4.10
CA MET A 169 3.05 9.83 5.31
C MET A 169 1.54 9.96 5.54
N GLY A 170 0.75 10.14 4.49
CA GLY A 170 -0.71 10.17 4.56
C GLY A 170 -1.30 8.86 5.12
N GLY A 171 -0.69 7.71 4.81
CA GLY A 171 -1.04 6.41 5.37
C GLY A 171 -0.85 6.36 6.89
N VAL A 172 0.32 6.78 7.34
CA VAL A 172 0.64 6.83 8.77
C VAL A 172 -0.25 7.82 9.52
N ALA A 173 -0.45 9.03 8.98
CA ALA A 173 -1.26 10.07 9.61
C ALA A 173 -2.71 9.63 9.87
N GLY A 174 -3.26 8.76 9.05
CA GLY A 174 -4.60 8.21 9.24
C GLY A 174 -4.77 7.40 10.52
N HIS A 175 -3.70 6.90 11.13
CA HIS A 175 -3.77 6.17 12.39
C HIS A 175 -3.99 7.09 13.60
N ILE A 176 -3.64 8.38 13.49
CA ILE A 176 -3.80 9.35 14.59
C ILE A 176 -5.26 9.79 14.65
N GLY A 177 -5.95 9.41 15.74
CA GLY A 177 -7.39 9.60 15.87
C GLY A 177 -8.22 8.71 14.95
N GLY A 178 -7.59 7.73 14.29
CA GLY A 178 -8.25 6.76 13.42
C GLY A 178 -9.13 5.78 14.18
N VAL A 179 -10.04 5.16 13.46
CA VAL A 179 -10.98 4.17 13.99
C VAL A 179 -11.03 2.98 13.04
N TYR A 180 -10.84 1.78 13.57
CA TYR A 180 -11.09 0.54 12.84
C TYR A 180 -12.58 0.31 12.73
N VAL A 181 -13.04 -0.03 11.55
CA VAL A 181 -14.46 -0.23 11.25
C VAL A 181 -14.70 -1.69 10.89
N THR A 182 -15.46 -2.39 11.73
CA THR A 182 -15.88 -3.76 11.45
C THR A 182 -17.36 -3.77 11.06
N ARG A 183 -17.65 -4.31 9.89
CA ARG A 183 -19.04 -4.50 9.46
C ARG A 183 -19.63 -5.68 10.21
N SER A 184 -20.73 -5.45 10.88
CA SER A 184 -21.44 -6.49 11.64
C SER A 184 -22.94 -6.39 11.41
N LEU A 185 -23.63 -7.50 11.58
CA LEU A 185 -25.10 -7.54 11.60
C LEU A 185 -25.62 -7.26 13.02
N ASN A 186 -26.83 -6.74 13.11
CA ASN A 186 -27.50 -6.54 14.38
C ASN A 186 -27.57 -7.86 15.16
N GLY A 187 -27.22 -7.83 16.44
CA GLY A 187 -27.25 -8.98 17.34
C GLY A 187 -25.98 -9.83 17.40
N GLN A 188 -24.95 -9.53 16.60
CA GLN A 188 -23.67 -10.26 16.66
C GLN A 188 -22.76 -9.86 17.83
N GLY A 189 -23.08 -8.79 18.55
CA GLY A 189 -22.28 -8.32 19.70
C GLY A 189 -20.89 -7.79 19.36
N ILE A 190 -20.64 -7.50 18.08
CA ILE A 190 -19.36 -6.97 17.57
C ILE A 190 -19.41 -5.45 17.60
N ASN A 191 -18.36 -4.83 18.15
CA ASN A 191 -18.21 -3.38 18.08
C ASN A 191 -17.94 -2.96 16.64
N THR A 192 -18.77 -2.08 16.10
CA THR A 192 -18.58 -1.56 14.74
C THR A 192 -17.40 -0.62 14.64
N PHE A 193 -17.09 0.10 15.71
CA PHE A 193 -16.03 1.10 15.76
C PHE A 193 -15.09 0.82 16.93
N GLU A 194 -13.80 0.65 16.63
CA GLU A 194 -12.75 0.50 17.62
C GLU A 194 -11.67 1.55 17.37
N PRO A 195 -11.33 2.42 18.35
CA PRO A 195 -10.23 3.36 18.17
C PRO A 195 -8.92 2.62 17.85
N VAL A 196 -8.12 3.17 16.96
CA VAL A 196 -6.74 2.69 16.76
C VAL A 196 -6.03 2.66 18.12
N PRO A 197 -5.35 1.57 18.51
CA PRO A 197 -4.66 1.46 19.79
C PRO A 197 -3.71 2.65 20.05
N TYR A 198 -3.69 3.14 21.27
CA TYR A 198 -2.88 4.32 21.62
C TYR A 198 -1.42 4.19 21.24
N GLU A 199 -0.81 3.01 21.44
CA GLU A 199 0.60 2.79 21.10
C GLU A 199 0.86 2.95 19.59
N ILE A 200 -0.06 2.47 18.75
CA ILE A 200 0.02 2.64 17.28
C ILE A 200 -0.12 4.13 16.91
N GLN A 201 -1.06 4.84 17.53
CA GLN A 201 -1.21 6.30 17.32
C GLN A 201 0.05 7.06 17.73
N LYS A 202 0.67 6.67 18.84
CA LYS A 202 1.91 7.26 19.33
C LYS A 202 3.08 6.99 18.39
N GLU A 203 3.26 5.75 17.94
CA GLU A 203 4.30 5.38 16.98
C GLU A 203 4.12 6.13 15.65
N ALA A 204 2.87 6.26 15.17
CA ALA A 204 2.55 7.04 14.00
C ALA A 204 2.96 8.52 14.17
N MET A 205 2.64 9.12 15.31
CA MET A 205 3.02 10.51 15.62
C MET A 205 4.53 10.66 15.71
N ASP A 206 5.22 9.75 16.39
CA ASP A 206 6.68 9.78 16.54
C ASP A 206 7.37 9.69 15.16
N LEU A 207 6.88 8.83 14.26
CA LEU A 207 7.40 8.74 12.89
C LEU A 207 7.19 10.05 12.11
N ILE A 208 5.98 10.64 12.20
CA ILE A 208 5.65 11.90 11.52
C ILE A 208 6.56 13.03 12.02
N VAL A 209 6.67 13.19 13.33
CA VAL A 209 7.50 14.24 13.92
C VAL A 209 8.95 14.08 13.48
N LYS A 210 9.50 12.87 13.59
CA LYS A 210 10.90 12.60 13.29
C LYS A 210 11.25 12.67 11.80
N ARG A 211 10.39 12.14 10.94
CA ARG A 211 10.74 11.88 9.53
C ARG A 211 10.06 12.82 8.53
N TYR A 212 9.16 13.69 9.00
CA TYR A 212 8.42 14.60 8.12
C TYR A 212 8.33 16.03 8.63
N LEU A 213 8.20 16.26 9.94
CA LEU A 213 8.07 17.61 10.51
C LEU A 213 9.38 18.17 11.05
N SER A 214 10.40 17.35 11.29
CA SER A 214 11.70 17.84 11.72
C SER A 214 12.42 18.58 10.58
N ASN A 215 13.28 19.53 10.92
CA ASN A 215 14.10 20.23 9.92
C ASN A 215 14.97 19.25 9.14
N ASP A 216 15.60 18.30 9.81
CA ASP A 216 16.51 17.31 9.23
C ASP A 216 15.81 16.43 8.16
N ALA A 217 14.49 16.29 8.24
CA ALA A 217 13.72 15.51 7.25
C ALA A 217 13.74 16.12 5.84
N TRP A 218 14.12 17.40 5.73
CA TRP A 218 14.12 18.19 4.49
C TRP A 218 15.49 18.77 4.16
N GLU A 219 16.54 18.35 4.88
CA GLU A 219 17.91 18.68 4.53
C GLU A 219 18.37 17.82 3.34
N PHE A 220 18.62 18.47 2.22
CA PHE A 220 19.16 17.85 1.02
C PHE A 220 20.59 18.35 0.78
N ASP A 221 21.41 17.49 0.18
CA ASP A 221 22.74 17.90 -0.26
C ASP A 221 22.60 19.13 -1.20
N PRO A 222 23.36 20.21 -0.95
CA PRO A 222 23.36 21.41 -1.81
C PRO A 222 23.58 21.10 -3.29
N GLU A 223 24.38 20.07 -3.63
CA GLU A 223 24.60 19.68 -5.03
C GLU A 223 23.34 19.09 -5.69
N ILE A 224 22.55 18.34 -4.92
CA ILE A 224 21.24 17.86 -5.41
C ILE A 224 20.31 19.04 -5.67
N VAL A 225 20.22 19.97 -4.73
CA VAL A 225 19.35 21.17 -4.86
C VAL A 225 19.77 22.03 -6.05
N LYS A 226 21.06 22.20 -6.28
CA LYS A 226 21.64 22.96 -7.40
C LYS A 226 21.29 22.35 -8.78
N ASN A 227 21.07 21.02 -8.83
CA ASN A 227 20.71 20.31 -10.04
C ASN A 227 19.20 20.32 -10.33
N LEU A 228 18.38 20.80 -9.41
CA LEU A 228 16.95 20.97 -9.66
C LEU A 228 16.71 22.11 -10.65
N HIS A 229 15.98 21.83 -11.71
CA HIS A 229 15.61 22.81 -12.72
C HIS A 229 14.10 23.02 -12.72
N THR A 230 13.67 24.27 -12.63
CA THR A 230 12.26 24.61 -12.76
C THR A 230 11.93 24.89 -14.23
N GLU A 231 11.39 23.89 -14.91
CA GLU A 231 10.77 24.17 -16.19
C GLU A 231 9.38 24.77 -15.95
N LYS A 232 9.12 25.94 -16.53
CA LYS A 232 7.75 26.44 -16.65
C LYS A 232 7.02 25.43 -17.53
N ARG A 233 6.00 24.76 -16.98
CA ARG A 233 4.98 24.16 -17.84
C ARG A 233 4.34 25.29 -18.64
N LEU A 234 4.61 25.30 -19.92
CA LEU A 234 3.87 26.11 -20.89
C LEU A 234 2.45 25.54 -21.02
#